data_5bffd70eb0fc1101e7c497ffba0a5dcd
#
_entry.id   5bffd70eb0fc1101e7c497ffba0a5dcd
#
_cell.length_a   1.000
_cell.length_b   1.000
_cell.length_c   1.000
_cell.angle_alpha   90.00
_cell.angle_beta   90.00
_cell.angle_gamma   90.00
#
_symmetry.space_group_name_H-M   'P 1'
#
loop_
_entity.id
_entity.type
_entity.pdbx_description
1 polymer ?
#
loop_
_entity_poly.entity_id
_entity_poly.type
_entity_poly.pdbx_seq_one_letter_code
_entity_poly.pdbx_strand_id
1 'polypeptide(L)'
;MTVSDHASRFLLLCEALDSIREDPAITAFERLFRERGLPLAIRSDNGVPFASPNALFNLSKLSVWWLRLGIAIERIKPGHPQQNGRHERMHLTLKKEATRPPGVNSLQQQERFDAFLREFNTERPHEALDMKCPAELYTASLRSCDGLPELSYPFHDRDVVVTACGRLCLHRKKINISTVLAGQKLGIKEVDEGIWLVSFMHYDLGYFDLEQKTLQPLDNPFGPRPVTHVSATTSAR
;
A
#
# COMPACT_ATOMS: atom_id res chain seq x y z
N MET A 1 -12.60 5.83 5.11
CA MET A 1 -11.22 5.77 4.53
C MET A 1 -10.94 7.06 3.76
N THR A 2 -9.74 7.59 3.84
CA THR A 2 -9.33 8.79 3.09
C THR A 2 -8.02 8.55 2.37
N VAL A 3 -7.89 9.09 1.16
CA VAL A 3 -6.67 9.05 0.36
C VAL A 3 -6.42 10.45 -0.19
N SER A 4 -5.19 10.95 -0.09
CA SER A 4 -4.82 12.27 -0.61
C SER A 4 -3.53 12.20 -1.41
N ASP A 5 -3.42 13.03 -2.44
CA ASP A 5 -2.17 13.23 -3.14
C ASP A 5 -1.17 13.99 -2.27
N HIS A 6 0.07 13.51 -2.24
CA HIS A 6 1.08 14.06 -1.35
C HIS A 6 1.57 15.45 -1.78
N ALA A 7 1.69 15.69 -3.07
CA ALA A 7 2.21 16.93 -3.63
C ALA A 7 1.18 18.05 -3.61
N SER A 8 0.05 17.83 -4.27
CA SER A 8 -1.04 18.81 -4.42
C SER A 8 -1.96 18.89 -3.21
N ARG A 9 -1.89 17.92 -2.26
CA ARG A 9 -2.85 17.76 -1.15
C ARG A 9 -4.28 17.46 -1.58
N PHE A 10 -4.50 17.19 -2.85
CA PHE A 10 -5.80 16.85 -3.39
C PHE A 10 -6.36 15.62 -2.67
N LEU A 11 -7.55 15.75 -2.09
CA LEU A 11 -8.26 14.66 -1.44
C LEU A 11 -8.89 13.79 -2.53
N LEU A 12 -8.29 12.63 -2.77
CA LEU A 12 -8.68 11.70 -3.83
C LEU A 12 -9.89 10.85 -3.45
N LEU A 13 -10.00 10.51 -2.16
CA LEU A 13 -11.05 9.66 -1.64
C LEU A 13 -11.40 10.09 -0.22
N CYS A 14 -12.70 10.15 0.07
CA CYS A 14 -13.25 10.29 1.41
C CYS A 14 -14.50 9.42 1.49
N GLU A 15 -14.40 8.21 2.05
CA GLU A 15 -15.45 7.20 2.02
C GLU A 15 -15.73 6.60 3.39
N ALA A 16 -17.03 6.52 3.71
CA ALA A 16 -17.52 5.79 4.86
C ALA A 16 -17.48 4.29 4.55
N LEU A 17 -16.51 3.56 5.10
CA LEU A 17 -16.48 2.12 5.00
C LEU A 17 -17.18 1.49 6.20
N ASP A 18 -18.00 0.48 5.94
CA ASP A 18 -18.74 -0.26 7.00
C ASP A 18 -17.79 -1.18 7.80
N SER A 19 -16.58 -1.41 7.32
CA SER A 19 -15.62 -2.32 7.91
C SER A 19 -14.19 -1.87 7.66
N ILE A 20 -13.30 -2.19 8.62
CA ILE A 20 -11.85 -2.04 8.48
C ILE A 20 -11.19 -3.21 7.74
N ARG A 21 -11.99 -4.13 7.17
CA ARG A 21 -11.47 -5.28 6.41
C ARG A 21 -10.81 -4.84 5.11
N GLU A 22 -10.00 -5.73 4.55
CA GLU A 22 -9.24 -5.45 3.32
C GLU A 22 -10.14 -5.35 2.08
N ASP A 23 -11.21 -6.17 1.97
CA ASP A 23 -12.04 -6.23 0.77
C ASP A 23 -12.74 -4.89 0.43
N PRO A 24 -13.41 -4.18 1.36
CA PRO A 24 -13.95 -2.86 1.08
C PRO A 24 -12.88 -1.84 0.67
N ALA A 25 -11.70 -1.91 1.29
CA ALA A 25 -10.60 -1.03 0.94
C ALA A 25 -10.06 -1.32 -0.48
N ILE A 26 -9.92 -2.59 -0.86
CA ILE A 26 -9.52 -2.99 -2.21
C ILE A 26 -10.52 -2.44 -3.24
N THR A 27 -11.83 -2.63 -3.01
CA THR A 27 -12.89 -2.13 -3.91
C THR A 27 -12.81 -0.61 -4.10
N ALA A 28 -12.59 0.13 -3.02
CA ALA A 28 -12.47 1.58 -3.07
C ALA A 28 -11.20 2.02 -3.82
N PHE A 29 -10.07 1.35 -3.62
CA PHE A 29 -8.84 1.62 -4.38
C PHE A 29 -8.95 1.21 -5.85
N GLU A 30 -9.62 0.11 -6.18
CA GLU A 30 -9.85 -0.28 -7.58
C GLU A 30 -10.62 0.80 -8.35
N ARG A 31 -11.68 1.35 -7.75
CA ARG A 31 -12.42 2.47 -8.34
C ARG A 31 -11.53 3.69 -8.50
N LEU A 32 -10.80 4.06 -7.43
CA LEU A 32 -9.88 5.18 -7.45
C LEU A 32 -8.82 5.05 -8.55
N PHE A 33 -8.22 3.88 -8.69
CA PHE A 33 -7.16 3.64 -9.68
C PHE A 33 -7.68 3.63 -11.12
N ARG A 34 -8.92 3.19 -11.36
CA ARG A 34 -9.56 3.32 -12.68
C ARG A 34 -9.83 4.78 -13.06
N GLU A 35 -10.22 5.60 -12.08
CA GLU A 35 -10.54 7.01 -12.32
C GLU A 35 -9.29 7.91 -12.41
N ARG A 36 -8.27 7.63 -11.64
CA ARG A 36 -7.12 8.54 -11.45
C ARG A 36 -5.78 7.97 -11.88
N GLY A 37 -5.74 6.71 -12.31
CA GLY A 37 -4.52 5.99 -12.63
C GLY A 37 -3.75 5.51 -11.38
N LEU A 38 -2.70 4.72 -11.62
CA LEU A 38 -1.88 4.11 -10.57
C LEU A 38 -0.83 5.09 -10.05
N PRO A 39 -0.71 5.32 -8.74
CA PRO A 39 0.37 6.12 -8.17
C PRO A 39 1.71 5.37 -8.26
N LEU A 40 2.82 6.09 -8.08
CA LEU A 40 4.15 5.47 -7.95
C LEU A 40 4.33 4.79 -6.60
N ALA A 41 3.80 5.38 -5.55
CA ALA A 41 3.91 4.87 -4.19
C ALA A 41 2.67 5.26 -3.36
N ILE A 42 2.38 4.46 -2.35
CA ILE A 42 1.36 4.77 -1.34
C ILE A 42 2.03 4.76 0.03
N ARG A 43 1.89 5.88 0.74
CA ARG A 43 2.27 5.99 2.14
C ARG A 43 1.07 5.70 3.03
N SER A 44 1.22 4.76 3.93
CA SER A 44 0.19 4.39 4.90
C SER A 44 0.74 4.34 6.31
N ASP A 45 -0.16 4.36 7.28
CA ASP A 45 0.17 3.93 8.64
C ASP A 45 0.44 2.42 8.69
N ASN A 46 0.77 1.92 9.88
CA ASN A 46 1.03 0.50 10.11
C ASN A 46 -0.21 -0.25 10.63
N GLY A 47 -1.39 0.33 10.49
CA GLY A 47 -2.66 -0.24 10.91
C GLY A 47 -3.37 -1.06 9.82
N VAL A 48 -4.38 -1.82 10.24
CA VAL A 48 -5.28 -2.53 9.33
C VAL A 48 -6.14 -1.50 8.57
N PRO A 49 -6.39 -1.66 7.26
CA PRO A 49 -6.08 -2.80 6.39
C PRO A 49 -4.71 -2.73 5.69
N PHE A 50 -3.91 -1.71 5.95
CA PHE A 50 -2.67 -1.44 5.21
C PHE A 50 -1.51 -2.34 5.61
N ALA A 51 -1.52 -2.80 6.86
CA ALA A 51 -0.52 -3.69 7.42
C ALA A 51 -1.14 -4.78 8.27
N SER A 52 -0.44 -5.92 8.37
CA SER A 52 -0.78 -7.03 9.26
C SER A 52 0.42 -7.33 10.16
N PRO A 53 0.39 -6.96 11.44
CA PRO A 53 1.57 -7.05 12.33
C PRO A 53 2.16 -8.46 12.47
N ASN A 54 1.34 -9.49 12.29
CA ASN A 54 1.75 -10.89 12.45
C ASN A 54 2.07 -11.59 11.11
N ALA A 55 2.00 -10.87 10.00
CA ALA A 55 2.30 -11.43 8.69
C ALA A 55 3.76 -11.19 8.30
N LEU A 56 4.24 -11.96 7.32
CA LEU A 56 5.57 -11.80 6.73
C LEU A 56 5.78 -10.33 6.32
N PHE A 57 6.85 -9.70 6.85
CA PHE A 57 7.22 -8.30 6.61
C PHE A 57 6.10 -7.29 6.93
N ASN A 58 5.17 -7.65 7.80
CA ASN A 58 3.97 -6.88 8.10
C ASN A 58 3.10 -6.55 6.87
N LEU A 59 3.20 -7.35 5.80
CA LEU A 59 2.37 -7.18 4.62
C LEU A 59 0.91 -7.52 4.93
N SER A 60 -0.02 -6.84 4.27
CA SER A 60 -1.44 -7.20 4.16
C SER A 60 -1.74 -7.67 2.74
N LYS A 61 -2.88 -8.30 2.50
CA LYS A 61 -3.30 -8.64 1.13
C LYS A 61 -3.44 -7.39 0.26
N LEU A 62 -3.92 -6.29 0.85
CA LEU A 62 -4.00 -4.98 0.18
C LEU A 62 -2.61 -4.50 -0.25
N SER A 63 -1.61 -4.56 0.63
CA SER A 63 -0.24 -4.15 0.29
C SER A 63 0.41 -5.08 -0.74
N VAL A 64 0.15 -6.38 -0.69
CA VAL A 64 0.59 -7.34 -1.72
C VAL A 64 -0.03 -7.00 -3.08
N TRP A 65 -1.32 -6.66 -3.11
CA TRP A 65 -2.00 -6.24 -4.33
C TRP A 65 -1.41 -4.94 -4.90
N TRP A 66 -1.07 -3.94 -4.08
CA TRP A 66 -0.36 -2.74 -4.53
C TRP A 66 1.00 -3.05 -5.17
N LEU A 67 1.80 -3.90 -4.52
CA LEU A 67 3.07 -4.34 -5.11
C LEU A 67 2.87 -4.99 -6.49
N ARG A 68 1.84 -5.84 -6.62
CA ARG A 68 1.49 -6.48 -7.90
C ARG A 68 1.13 -5.46 -8.99
N LEU A 69 0.54 -4.32 -8.64
CA LEU A 69 0.25 -3.20 -9.53
C LEU A 69 1.49 -2.31 -9.80
N GLY A 70 2.65 -2.66 -9.26
CA GLY A 70 3.87 -1.86 -9.39
C GLY A 70 3.81 -0.56 -8.58
N ILE A 71 3.05 -0.54 -7.49
CA ILE A 71 2.96 0.57 -6.54
C ILE A 71 3.89 0.28 -5.37
N ALA A 72 4.84 1.16 -5.10
CA ALA A 72 5.74 1.03 -3.96
C ALA A 72 5.01 1.30 -2.64
N ILE A 73 5.36 0.54 -1.60
CA ILE A 73 4.84 0.74 -0.26
C ILE A 73 5.78 1.62 0.52
N GLU A 74 5.27 2.72 1.06
CA GLU A 74 5.99 3.57 2.00
C GLU A 74 5.35 3.45 3.39
N ARG A 75 6.13 3.02 4.37
CA ARG A 75 5.67 2.92 5.75
C ARG A 75 6.26 4.03 6.59
N ILE A 76 5.44 4.62 7.45
CA ILE A 76 5.91 5.54 8.47
C ILE A 76 6.70 4.77 9.54
N LYS A 77 7.75 5.40 10.07
CA LYS A 77 8.50 4.81 11.19
C LYS A 77 7.59 4.73 12.41
N PRO A 78 7.60 3.60 13.14
CA PRO A 78 6.89 3.49 14.41
C PRO A 78 7.29 4.65 15.35
N GLY A 79 6.29 5.28 15.99
CA GLY A 79 6.53 6.43 16.89
C GLY A 79 6.78 7.77 16.20
N HIS A 80 6.67 7.86 14.86
CA HIS A 80 6.86 9.10 14.11
C HIS A 80 5.60 9.54 13.33
N PRO A 81 4.48 9.87 13.99
CA PRO A 81 3.24 10.26 13.32
C PRO A 81 3.42 11.51 12.46
N GLN A 82 4.35 12.41 12.82
CA GLN A 82 4.65 13.62 12.05
C GLN A 82 5.02 13.34 10.58
N GLN A 83 5.47 12.13 10.23
CA GLN A 83 5.71 11.74 8.84
C GLN A 83 4.42 11.70 8.01
N ASN A 84 3.25 11.61 8.66
CA ASN A 84 1.93 11.70 8.05
C ASN A 84 1.15 12.96 8.46
N GLY A 85 1.82 13.95 9.03
CA GLY A 85 1.19 15.13 9.64
C GLY A 85 0.30 15.94 8.69
N ARG A 86 0.56 15.90 7.36
CA ARG A 86 -0.32 16.54 6.37
C ARG A 86 -1.68 15.87 6.32
N HIS A 87 -1.70 14.56 6.32
CA HIS A 87 -2.92 13.76 6.31
C HIS A 87 -3.68 13.87 7.62
N GLU A 88 -2.97 13.88 8.74
CA GLU A 88 -3.55 14.09 10.07
C GLU A 88 -4.24 15.46 10.20
N ARG A 89 -3.64 16.51 9.67
CA ARG A 89 -4.24 17.86 9.65
C ARG A 89 -5.54 17.88 8.84
N MET A 90 -5.55 17.26 7.67
CA MET A 90 -6.76 17.10 6.87
C MET A 90 -7.84 16.34 7.65
N HIS A 91 -7.47 15.24 8.35
CA HIS A 91 -8.40 14.48 9.20
C HIS A 91 -9.00 15.29 10.33
N LEU A 92 -8.22 16.18 10.97
CA LEU A 92 -8.74 17.08 12.00
C LEU A 92 -9.82 18.01 11.43
N THR A 93 -9.61 18.54 10.23
CA THR A 93 -10.57 19.38 9.54
C THR A 93 -11.82 18.59 9.17
N LEU A 94 -11.65 17.42 8.54
CA LEU A 94 -12.75 16.51 8.19
C LEU A 94 -13.62 16.16 9.40
N LYS A 95 -13.00 15.83 10.55
CA LYS A 95 -13.72 15.52 11.79
C LYS A 95 -14.57 16.69 12.28
N LYS A 96 -14.08 17.92 12.18
CA LYS A 96 -14.82 19.10 12.61
C LYS A 96 -16.01 19.41 11.71
N GLU A 97 -15.83 19.31 10.41
CA GLU A 97 -16.77 19.82 9.41
C GLU A 97 -17.76 18.76 8.91
N ALA A 98 -17.32 17.52 8.74
CA ALA A 98 -18.15 16.49 8.13
C ALA A 98 -18.63 15.38 9.08
N THR A 99 -18.09 15.30 10.32
CA THR A 99 -18.53 14.27 11.27
C THR A 99 -19.19 14.83 12.55
N ARG A 100 -19.37 16.15 12.64
CA ARG A 100 -20.00 16.81 13.79
C ARG A 100 -21.02 17.86 13.33
N PRO A 101 -22.32 17.57 13.44
CA PRO A 101 -22.93 16.32 13.89
C PRO A 101 -22.76 15.20 12.86
N PRO A 102 -22.75 13.91 13.27
CA PRO A 102 -22.68 12.80 12.33
C PRO A 102 -23.93 12.70 11.47
N GLY A 103 -23.83 12.04 10.32
CA GLY A 103 -25.00 11.68 9.51
C GLY A 103 -25.92 10.71 10.25
N VAL A 104 -27.21 10.75 9.95
CA VAL A 104 -28.21 9.83 10.54
C VAL A 104 -28.01 8.39 10.07
N ASN A 105 -27.44 8.23 8.89
CA ASN A 105 -27.11 6.94 8.28
C ASN A 105 -25.86 7.07 7.39
N SER A 106 -25.36 5.93 6.86
CA SER A 106 -24.16 5.89 6.02
C SER A 106 -24.28 6.72 4.75
N LEU A 107 -25.47 6.75 4.13
CA LEU A 107 -25.70 7.53 2.91
C LEU A 107 -25.58 9.03 3.18
N GLN A 108 -26.24 9.54 4.22
CA GLN A 108 -26.14 10.95 4.60
C GLN A 108 -24.70 11.31 5.06
N GLN A 109 -24.02 10.38 5.72
CA GLN A 109 -22.62 10.60 6.08
C GLN A 109 -21.74 10.68 4.83
N GLN A 110 -22.00 9.86 3.80
CA GLN A 110 -21.28 9.92 2.54
C GLN A 110 -21.53 11.24 1.79
N GLU A 111 -22.77 11.71 1.73
CA GLU A 111 -23.11 13.03 1.15
C GLU A 111 -22.29 14.17 1.79
N ARG A 112 -22.10 14.13 3.12
CA ARG A 112 -21.26 15.10 3.83
C ARG A 112 -19.78 14.97 3.46
N PHE A 113 -19.30 13.74 3.30
CA PHE A 113 -17.93 13.50 2.85
C PHE A 113 -17.69 13.97 1.42
N ASP A 114 -18.67 13.77 0.54
CA ASP A 114 -18.60 14.24 -0.85
C ASP A 114 -18.64 15.77 -0.95
N ALA A 115 -19.44 16.42 -0.12
CA ALA A 115 -19.48 17.88 -0.02
C ALA A 115 -18.13 18.41 0.51
N PHE A 116 -17.61 17.82 1.58
CA PHE A 116 -16.31 18.19 2.14
C PHE A 116 -15.17 17.98 1.13
N LEU A 117 -15.13 16.85 0.42
CA LEU A 117 -14.13 16.54 -0.59
C LEU A 117 -14.12 17.61 -1.69
N ARG A 118 -15.29 18.02 -2.16
CA ARG A 118 -15.42 19.04 -3.19
C ARG A 118 -14.91 20.39 -2.67
N GLU A 119 -15.42 20.88 -1.54
CA GLU A 119 -15.01 22.14 -0.92
C GLU A 119 -13.51 22.15 -0.64
N PHE A 120 -12.97 21.08 -0.02
CA PHE A 120 -11.57 20.96 0.30
C PHE A 120 -10.66 21.11 -0.92
N ASN A 121 -11.05 20.52 -2.05
CA ASN A 121 -10.26 20.51 -3.26
C ASN A 121 -10.37 21.79 -4.09
N THR A 122 -11.57 22.43 -4.14
CA THR A 122 -11.85 23.49 -5.11
C THR A 122 -12.02 24.87 -4.48
N GLU A 123 -12.32 24.96 -3.19
CA GLU A 123 -12.67 26.24 -2.56
C GLU A 123 -11.73 26.61 -1.39
N ARG A 124 -10.88 25.66 -0.95
CA ARG A 124 -9.99 25.90 0.19
C ARG A 124 -8.54 26.12 -0.25
N PRO A 125 -8.06 27.36 -0.22
CA PRO A 125 -6.67 27.64 -0.51
C PRO A 125 -5.78 27.17 0.64
N HIS A 126 -4.59 26.69 0.29
CA HIS A 126 -3.60 26.21 1.24
C HIS A 126 -2.35 27.10 1.21
N GLU A 127 -1.96 27.62 2.36
CA GLU A 127 -0.73 28.45 2.50
C GLU A 127 0.51 27.73 1.93
N ALA A 128 0.67 26.45 2.21
CA ALA A 128 1.80 25.65 1.70
C ALA A 128 1.68 25.27 0.21
N LEU A 129 0.67 25.74 -0.49
CA LEU A 129 0.47 25.66 -1.93
C LEU A 129 0.40 27.08 -2.56
N ASP A 130 1.04 28.05 -1.93
CA ASP A 130 1.01 29.46 -2.35
C ASP A 130 -0.42 30.00 -2.51
N MET A 131 -1.28 29.66 -1.53
CA MET A 131 -2.69 30.04 -1.49
C MET A 131 -3.54 29.48 -2.66
N LYS A 132 -3.06 28.44 -3.35
CA LYS A 132 -3.83 27.73 -4.38
C LYS A 132 -4.69 26.63 -3.76
N CYS A 133 -5.78 26.30 -4.44
CA CYS A 133 -6.58 25.14 -4.12
C CYS A 133 -5.92 23.85 -4.64
N PRO A 134 -6.10 22.70 -3.94
CA PRO A 134 -5.55 21.43 -4.39
C PRO A 134 -5.88 21.06 -5.84
N ALA A 135 -7.10 21.35 -6.29
CA ALA A 135 -7.55 21.06 -7.65
C ALA A 135 -6.78 21.79 -8.74
N GLU A 136 -6.17 22.94 -8.44
CA GLU A 136 -5.36 23.70 -9.39
C GLU A 136 -4.00 23.04 -9.68
N LEU A 137 -3.54 22.19 -8.76
CA LEU A 137 -2.21 21.59 -8.81
C LEU A 137 -2.25 20.07 -9.05
N TYR A 138 -3.40 19.45 -8.86
CA TYR A 138 -3.52 18.01 -9.02
C TYR A 138 -3.54 17.60 -10.49
N THR A 139 -2.75 16.56 -10.80
CA THR A 139 -2.77 15.91 -12.12
C THR A 139 -2.90 14.40 -11.91
N ALA A 140 -3.86 13.79 -12.61
CA ALA A 140 -4.05 12.36 -12.58
C ALA A 140 -2.83 11.61 -13.14
N SER A 141 -2.59 10.39 -12.66
CA SER A 141 -1.50 9.57 -13.16
C SER A 141 -1.81 9.05 -14.59
N LEU A 142 -0.77 9.02 -15.41
CA LEU A 142 -0.86 8.43 -16.76
C LEU A 142 -0.71 6.90 -16.76
N ARG A 143 -0.40 6.30 -15.60
CA ARG A 143 -0.29 4.83 -15.48
C ARG A 143 -1.69 4.24 -15.36
N SER A 144 -2.12 3.54 -16.40
CA SER A 144 -3.44 2.88 -16.44
C SER A 144 -3.51 1.70 -15.47
N CYS A 145 -4.74 1.37 -15.04
CA CYS A 145 -5.04 0.20 -14.21
C CYS A 145 -5.61 -0.92 -15.08
N ASP A 146 -4.76 -1.62 -15.80
CA ASP A 146 -5.14 -2.64 -16.79
C ASP A 146 -5.20 -4.07 -16.21
N GLY A 147 -5.18 -4.19 -14.89
CA GLY A 147 -5.18 -5.46 -14.16
C GLY A 147 -3.79 -5.87 -13.65
N LEU A 148 -3.71 -7.07 -13.12
CA LEU A 148 -2.46 -7.59 -12.54
C LEU A 148 -1.58 -8.21 -13.63
N PRO A 149 -0.32 -7.78 -13.78
CA PRO A 149 0.61 -8.41 -14.70
C PRO A 149 0.90 -9.85 -14.30
N GLU A 150 1.18 -10.71 -15.27
CA GLU A 150 1.62 -12.06 -14.98
C GLU A 150 3.01 -12.07 -14.34
N LEU A 151 3.19 -12.93 -13.32
CA LEU A 151 4.49 -13.12 -12.69
C LEU A 151 5.28 -14.20 -13.41
N SER A 152 6.51 -13.87 -13.78
CA SER A 152 7.48 -14.77 -14.38
C SER A 152 8.80 -14.75 -13.60
N TYR A 153 9.44 -15.90 -13.48
CA TYR A 153 10.65 -16.11 -12.71
C TYR A 153 11.75 -16.79 -13.55
N PRO A 154 12.27 -16.13 -14.60
CA PRO A 154 13.18 -16.75 -15.57
C PRO A 154 14.53 -17.19 -14.98
N PHE A 155 14.92 -16.68 -13.80
CA PHE A 155 16.19 -17.00 -13.13
C PHE A 155 16.00 -17.92 -11.91
N HIS A 156 14.82 -18.51 -11.75
CA HIS A 156 14.50 -19.47 -10.71
C HIS A 156 14.31 -20.86 -11.32
N ASP A 157 14.49 -21.88 -10.50
CA ASP A 157 14.34 -23.27 -10.98
C ASP A 157 12.87 -23.64 -11.19
N ARG A 158 11.98 -23.00 -10.39
CA ARG A 158 10.52 -23.22 -10.47
C ARG A 158 9.75 -22.01 -10.00
N ASP A 159 8.51 -21.94 -10.45
CA ASP A 159 7.48 -21.09 -9.86
C ASP A 159 6.41 -21.94 -9.19
N VAL A 160 5.96 -21.53 -8.02
CA VAL A 160 4.99 -22.27 -7.20
C VAL A 160 3.92 -21.31 -6.68
N VAL A 161 2.65 -21.74 -6.74
CA VAL A 161 1.53 -20.96 -6.21
C VAL A 161 1.35 -21.25 -4.72
N VAL A 162 1.23 -20.21 -3.92
CA VAL A 162 0.95 -20.31 -2.48
C VAL A 162 -0.51 -20.73 -2.29
N THR A 163 -0.74 -21.78 -1.52
CA THR A 163 -2.09 -22.26 -1.20
C THR A 163 -2.88 -21.27 -0.37
N ALA A 164 -4.20 -21.44 -0.28
CA ALA A 164 -5.08 -20.57 0.52
C ALA A 164 -4.69 -20.49 2.01
N CYS A 165 -4.04 -21.55 2.54
CA CYS A 165 -3.51 -21.55 3.91
C CYS A 165 -2.08 -20.99 4.05
N GLY A 166 -1.54 -20.32 3.03
CA GLY A 166 -0.23 -19.66 3.09
C GLY A 166 0.96 -20.61 2.98
N ARG A 167 0.80 -21.77 2.34
CA ARG A 167 1.85 -22.77 2.17
C ARG A 167 2.21 -22.98 0.72
N LEU A 168 3.46 -23.29 0.45
CA LEU A 168 3.86 -23.88 -0.83
C LEU A 168 4.08 -25.38 -0.67
N CYS A 169 3.94 -26.12 -1.79
CA CYS A 169 4.17 -27.57 -1.83
C CYS A 169 5.39 -27.85 -2.72
N LEU A 170 6.43 -28.45 -2.13
CA LEU A 170 7.64 -28.87 -2.85
C LEU A 170 8.05 -30.26 -2.38
N HIS A 171 8.38 -31.15 -3.31
CA HIS A 171 8.80 -32.55 -3.02
C HIS A 171 7.88 -33.27 -2.01
N ARG A 172 6.55 -33.11 -2.18
CA ARG A 172 5.52 -33.65 -1.25
C ARG A 172 5.57 -33.09 0.16
N LYS A 173 6.40 -32.08 0.44
CA LYS A 173 6.46 -31.35 1.70
C LYS A 173 5.65 -30.06 1.62
N LYS A 174 5.02 -29.64 2.71
CA LYS A 174 4.26 -28.39 2.84
C LYS A 174 5.12 -27.41 3.63
N ILE A 175 5.49 -26.30 3.01
CA ILE A 175 6.35 -25.27 3.57
C ILE A 175 5.49 -24.07 3.96
N ASN A 176 5.56 -23.60 5.19
CA ASN A 176 4.83 -22.42 5.66
C ASN A 176 5.52 -21.16 5.17
N ILE A 177 4.79 -20.32 4.43
CA ILE A 177 5.27 -19.04 3.92
C ILE A 177 4.51 -17.89 4.60
N SER A 178 3.32 -17.57 4.10
CA SER A 178 2.45 -16.56 4.69
C SER A 178 1.06 -16.58 4.03
N THR A 179 0.01 -16.40 4.80
CA THR A 179 -1.37 -16.32 4.30
C THR A 179 -1.64 -15.06 3.46
N VAL A 180 -0.88 -13.99 3.66
CA VAL A 180 -1.03 -12.76 2.85
C VAL A 180 -0.57 -12.93 1.41
N LEU A 181 0.27 -13.95 1.14
CA LEU A 181 0.72 -14.33 -0.19
C LEU A 181 -0.14 -15.44 -0.82
N ALA A 182 -1.24 -15.84 -0.18
CA ALA A 182 -2.13 -16.87 -0.73
C ALA A 182 -2.58 -16.51 -2.16
N GLY A 183 -2.51 -17.49 -3.07
CA GLY A 183 -2.80 -17.29 -4.48
C GLY A 183 -1.71 -16.61 -5.30
N GLN A 184 -0.64 -16.12 -4.67
CA GLN A 184 0.49 -15.54 -5.40
C GLN A 184 1.43 -16.62 -5.91
N LYS A 185 2.01 -16.36 -7.08
CA LYS A 185 3.09 -17.17 -7.66
C LYS A 185 4.42 -16.67 -7.09
N LEU A 186 5.24 -17.56 -6.55
CA LEU A 186 6.58 -17.28 -6.03
C LEU A 186 7.61 -18.01 -6.86
N GLY A 187 8.77 -17.39 -7.07
CA GLY A 187 9.94 -18.05 -7.61
C GLY A 187 10.69 -18.78 -6.49
N ILE A 188 11.16 -19.99 -6.78
CA ILE A 188 12.01 -20.75 -5.87
C ILE A 188 13.27 -21.21 -6.61
N LYS A 189 14.41 -21.08 -5.94
CA LYS A 189 15.72 -21.45 -6.49
C LYS A 189 16.50 -22.23 -5.43
N GLU A 190 17.02 -23.40 -5.80
CA GLU A 190 17.91 -24.16 -4.94
C GLU A 190 19.28 -23.45 -4.91
N VAL A 191 19.75 -23.10 -3.73
CA VAL A 191 21.01 -22.38 -3.54
C VAL A 191 22.06 -23.24 -2.87
N ASP A 192 21.63 -24.30 -2.17
CA ASP A 192 22.46 -25.35 -1.60
C ASP A 192 21.61 -26.61 -1.46
N GLU A 193 22.23 -27.76 -1.14
CA GLU A 193 21.51 -29.04 -1.00
C GLU A 193 20.36 -28.93 0.01
N GLY A 194 19.11 -29.00 -0.51
CA GLY A 194 17.89 -28.88 0.28
C GLY A 194 17.53 -27.49 0.77
N ILE A 195 18.34 -26.46 0.47
CA ILE A 195 18.10 -25.05 0.86
C ILE A 195 17.60 -24.26 -0.35
N TRP A 196 16.44 -23.65 -0.21
CA TRP A 196 15.73 -22.95 -1.27
C TRP A 196 15.52 -21.48 -0.95
N LEU A 197 15.97 -20.61 -1.86
CA LEU A 197 15.59 -19.19 -1.88
C LEU A 197 14.16 -19.05 -2.38
N VAL A 198 13.38 -18.18 -1.74
CA VAL A 198 12.02 -17.81 -2.13
C VAL A 198 11.97 -16.35 -2.50
N SER A 199 11.45 -16.05 -3.69
CA SER A 199 11.30 -14.68 -4.17
C SER A 199 9.84 -14.38 -4.56
N PHE A 200 9.39 -13.16 -4.27
CA PHE A 200 8.13 -12.60 -4.73
C PHE A 200 8.42 -11.38 -5.59
N MET A 201 8.01 -11.45 -6.85
CA MET A 201 8.42 -10.46 -7.84
C MET A 201 9.97 -10.38 -7.92
N HIS A 202 10.54 -9.23 -7.62
CA HIS A 202 11.99 -9.00 -7.55
C HIS A 202 12.54 -8.94 -6.11
N TYR A 203 11.73 -9.32 -5.13
CA TYR A 203 12.11 -9.30 -3.71
C TYR A 203 12.41 -10.71 -3.23
N ASP A 204 13.59 -10.92 -2.70
CA ASP A 204 13.94 -12.14 -1.99
C ASP A 204 13.32 -12.12 -0.60
N LEU A 205 12.47 -13.10 -0.33
CA LEU A 205 11.71 -13.17 0.93
C LEU A 205 12.50 -13.87 2.03
N GLY A 206 13.30 -14.85 1.66
CA GLY A 206 14.04 -15.66 2.60
C GLY A 206 14.36 -17.03 2.07
N TYR A 207 14.89 -17.88 2.94
CA TYR A 207 15.23 -19.24 2.63
C TYR A 207 14.33 -20.22 3.39
N PHE A 208 14.14 -21.40 2.84
CA PHE A 208 13.61 -22.51 3.60
C PHE A 208 14.45 -23.77 3.37
N ASP A 209 14.55 -24.56 4.43
CA ASP A 209 15.08 -25.90 4.42
C ASP A 209 13.91 -26.88 4.32
N LEU A 210 14.06 -27.91 3.50
CA LEU A 210 13.07 -28.97 3.35
C LEU A 210 12.82 -29.76 4.63
N GLU A 211 13.72 -29.75 5.60
CA GLU A 211 13.56 -30.40 6.89
C GLU A 211 12.75 -29.53 7.86
N GLN A 212 13.05 -28.24 7.97
CA GLN A 212 12.38 -27.30 8.89
C GLN A 212 10.98 -26.89 8.42
N LYS A 213 10.70 -26.92 7.12
CA LYS A 213 9.38 -26.65 6.52
C LYS A 213 8.79 -25.28 6.85
N THR A 214 9.63 -24.31 7.16
CA THR A 214 9.24 -22.93 7.49
C THR A 214 10.19 -21.96 6.83
N LEU A 215 9.67 -20.85 6.27
CA LEU A 215 10.46 -19.78 5.72
C LEU A 215 11.26 -19.10 6.84
N GLN A 216 12.55 -18.93 6.61
CA GLN A 216 13.44 -18.08 7.38
C GLN A 216 13.57 -16.75 6.63
N PRO A 217 12.91 -15.68 7.08
CA PRO A 217 12.87 -14.43 6.34
C PRO A 217 14.23 -13.73 6.35
N LEU A 218 14.52 -13.07 5.24
CA LEU A 218 15.61 -12.08 5.14
C LEU A 218 15.20 -10.76 5.79
N ASP A 219 16.07 -9.75 5.69
CA ASP A 219 15.74 -8.39 6.09
C ASP A 219 14.50 -7.88 5.35
N ASN A 220 13.66 -7.14 6.05
CA ASN A 220 12.39 -6.66 5.50
C ASN A 220 12.62 -5.64 4.37
N PRO A 221 12.37 -5.97 3.10
CA PRO A 221 12.58 -5.05 1.97
C PRO A 221 11.52 -3.93 1.91
N PHE A 222 10.43 -4.07 2.67
CA PHE A 222 9.31 -3.13 2.74
C PHE A 222 9.32 -2.29 4.02
N GLY A 223 10.41 -2.34 4.78
CA GLY A 223 10.58 -1.55 6.00
C GLY A 223 10.70 -0.05 5.73
N PRO A 224 10.61 0.79 6.77
CA PRO A 224 10.81 2.23 6.65
C PRO A 224 12.19 2.54 6.05
N ARG A 225 12.23 3.18 4.89
CA ARG A 225 13.51 3.60 4.30
C ARG A 225 14.10 4.73 5.14
N PRO A 226 15.43 4.73 5.40
CA PRO A 226 16.09 5.91 5.95
C PRO A 226 15.89 7.07 4.97
N VAL A 227 15.46 8.23 5.48
CA VAL A 227 15.35 9.46 4.68
C VAL A 227 16.78 9.88 4.34
N THR A 228 17.24 9.53 3.16
CA THR A 228 18.46 10.11 2.59
C THR A 228 18.10 11.55 2.18
N HIS A 229 18.52 12.51 3.00
CA HIS A 229 18.57 13.91 2.58
C HIS A 229 19.59 14.00 1.45
N VAL A 230 19.13 13.97 0.22
CA VAL A 230 19.94 14.43 -0.91
C VAL A 230 19.98 15.94 -0.78
N SER A 231 21.03 16.44 -0.15
CA SER A 231 21.40 17.85 -0.20
C SER A 231 21.78 18.14 -1.64
N ALA A 232 20.87 18.78 -2.37
CA ALA A 232 21.18 19.37 -3.66
C ALA A 232 22.16 20.54 -3.39
N THR A 233 23.44 20.25 -3.47
CA THR A 233 24.47 21.29 -3.51
C THR A 233 24.42 21.91 -4.91
N THR A 234 23.70 23.02 -5.02
CA THR A 234 23.76 23.89 -6.21
C THR A 234 25.15 24.54 -6.19
N SER A 235 26.06 24.01 -7.00
CA SER A 235 27.30 24.69 -7.32
C SER A 235 26.99 25.73 -8.42
N ALA A 236 26.91 26.98 -8.01
CA ALA A 236 26.97 28.10 -8.96
C ALA A 236 28.42 28.26 -9.46
N ARG A 237 28.59 28.24 -10.76
CA ARG A 237 29.62 28.93 -11.50
C ARG A 237 29.08 29.41 -12.83
#